data_f65ab564f0ba91f37ee80629442d127b
#
_entry.id   f65ab564f0ba91f37ee80629442d127b
#
_cell.length_a   1.000
_cell.length_b   1.000
_cell.length_c   1.000
_cell.angle_alpha   90.00
_cell.angle_beta   90.00
_cell.angle_gamma   90.00
#
_symmetry.space_group_name_H-M   'P 1'
#
loop_
_entity.id
_entity.type
_entity.pdbx_description
1 polymer ?
#
loop_
_entity_poly.entity_id
_entity_poly.type
_entity_poly.pdbx_seq_one_letter_code
_entity_poly.pdbx_strand_id
1 'polypeptide(L)'
;MKKFWTIVICMMLLGAVAFAAVGCNKGAGDTINVFSREDGSGTRSAFTELTGVLVEGEDGTEKDMTFSGASIQNSTNAIMTAVAQDKNAIGYVSFGSLNETVKAVAVNGIVPSVDTIKDKSYELQRPFNIAYKQSNIDNNPLAADFLGFLGSRQAQEVIAAEKYIATDDNAPAYVKGSDLTGSITIGGSSSVSPLMEKLIEKYCALSGVAKSSIELQTIDSTAGMNNAINGTFDIGMASRDVKDSELAQGITAEVLAYDGIAVIIHNDNAVEDLSMEQIRQIFTGEVREWSALA
;
A
#
# COMPACT_ATOMS: atom_id res chain seq x y z
N MET A 1 -59.79 2.50 -64.27
CA MET A 1 -58.41 2.02 -64.28
C MET A 1 -57.44 3.04 -63.75
N LYS A 2 -57.69 3.57 -62.54
CA LYS A 2 -56.78 4.54 -61.87
C LYS A 2 -56.63 4.31 -60.36
N LYS A 3 -56.90 3.10 -59.87
CA LYS A 3 -56.76 2.78 -58.40
C LYS A 3 -55.83 1.61 -58.08
N PHE A 4 -55.08 1.08 -59.04
CA PHE A 4 -54.25 -0.14 -58.87
C PHE A 4 -52.74 0.20 -58.83
N TRP A 5 -52.34 1.42 -59.08
CA TRP A 5 -50.90 1.80 -59.11
C TRP A 5 -50.36 2.49 -57.86
N THR A 6 -51.26 2.83 -56.94
CA THR A 6 -50.85 3.55 -55.70
C THR A 6 -50.49 2.62 -54.55
N ILE A 7 -50.74 1.29 -54.67
CA ILE A 7 -50.46 0.32 -53.59
C ILE A 7 -49.07 -0.38 -53.75
N VAL A 8 -48.49 -0.37 -54.98
CA VAL A 8 -47.20 -1.04 -55.24
C VAL A 8 -45.99 -0.14 -54.84
N ILE A 9 -46.17 1.16 -54.75
CA ILE A 9 -45.06 2.09 -54.38
C ILE A 9 -44.87 2.23 -52.86
N CYS A 10 -45.88 1.89 -52.04
CA CYS A 10 -45.75 1.92 -50.58
C CYS A 10 -45.12 0.68 -49.94
N MET A 11 -44.91 -0.43 -50.69
CA MET A 11 -44.29 -1.65 -50.17
C MET A 11 -42.79 -1.79 -50.45
N MET A 12 -42.16 -0.85 -51.16
CA MET A 12 -40.70 -0.85 -51.40
C MET A 12 -39.89 0.15 -50.54
N LEU A 13 -40.53 0.84 -49.60
CA LEU A 13 -39.86 1.79 -48.71
C LEU A 13 -39.81 1.34 -47.24
N LEU A 14 -40.19 0.10 -46.94
CA LEU A 14 -40.15 -0.49 -45.58
C LEU A 14 -39.06 -1.55 -45.39
N GLY A 15 -38.15 -1.70 -46.37
CA GLY A 15 -37.09 -2.71 -46.35
C GLY A 15 -35.65 -2.20 -46.11
N ALA A 16 -35.46 -0.94 -45.79
CA ALA A 16 -34.10 -0.34 -45.70
C ALA A 16 -33.81 0.46 -44.42
N VAL A 17 -34.41 0.07 -43.29
CA VAL A 17 -34.00 0.65 -41.98
C VAL A 17 -33.93 -0.47 -40.94
N ALA A 18 -33.01 -1.40 -41.15
CA ALA A 18 -32.68 -2.40 -40.14
C ALA A 18 -31.20 -2.87 -40.27
N PHE A 19 -30.28 -1.95 -40.59
CA PHE A 19 -28.85 -2.24 -40.54
C PHE A 19 -28.06 -0.94 -40.23
N ALA A 20 -28.22 -0.40 -39.05
CA ALA A 20 -27.28 0.55 -38.51
C ALA A 20 -27.60 0.80 -37.02
N ALA A 21 -27.39 -0.15 -36.17
CA ALA A 21 -27.16 0.09 -34.72
C ALA A 21 -26.55 -1.16 -34.06
N VAL A 22 -25.50 -1.74 -34.66
CA VAL A 22 -24.45 -2.35 -33.89
C VAL A 22 -23.35 -1.28 -33.80
N GLY A 23 -23.71 -0.15 -33.25
CA GLY A 23 -22.77 0.73 -32.63
C GLY A 23 -22.28 -0.02 -31.40
N CYS A 24 -21.05 -0.53 -31.46
CA CYS A 24 -20.31 -0.87 -30.26
C CYS A 24 -20.44 0.33 -29.31
N ASN A 25 -21.35 0.22 -28.36
CA ASN A 25 -21.32 0.98 -27.15
C ASN A 25 -20.07 0.43 -26.43
N LYS A 26 -18.88 0.90 -26.82
CA LYS A 26 -17.68 0.81 -25.98
C LYS A 26 -18.06 1.59 -24.72
N GLY A 27 -18.58 0.84 -23.77
CA GLY A 27 -19.16 1.41 -22.57
C GLY A 27 -18.11 2.19 -21.82
N ALA A 28 -18.50 3.35 -21.37
CA ALA A 28 -17.83 4.10 -20.30
C ALA A 28 -17.64 3.24 -19.02
N GLY A 29 -17.85 1.93 -19.07
CA GLY A 29 -17.83 0.98 -17.97
C GLY A 29 -16.66 0.00 -17.94
N ASP A 30 -15.68 0.09 -18.86
CA ASP A 30 -14.54 -0.84 -18.92
C ASP A 30 -13.18 -0.19 -18.68
N THR A 31 -13.13 1.16 -18.59
CA THR A 31 -11.90 1.90 -18.37
C THR A 31 -11.38 1.68 -16.96
N ILE A 32 -10.12 1.26 -16.83
CA ILE A 32 -9.43 1.07 -15.55
C ILE A 32 -9.15 2.44 -14.91
N ASN A 33 -9.66 2.65 -13.71
CA ASN A 33 -9.38 3.81 -12.89
C ASN A 33 -8.25 3.48 -11.92
N VAL A 34 -7.06 4.00 -12.20
CA VAL A 34 -5.85 3.74 -11.43
C VAL A 34 -5.78 4.69 -10.23
N PHE A 35 -5.64 4.11 -9.03
CA PHE A 35 -5.39 4.84 -7.80
C PHE A 35 -3.96 4.56 -7.31
N SER A 36 -3.19 5.60 -7.11
CA SER A 36 -1.82 5.52 -6.61
C SER A 36 -1.66 6.36 -5.34
N ARG A 37 -0.53 6.20 -4.69
CA ARG A 37 -0.18 6.94 -3.48
C ARG A 37 0.57 8.22 -3.83
N GLU A 38 0.59 9.12 -2.86
CA GLU A 38 1.33 10.39 -2.89
C GLU A 38 2.84 10.20 -3.00
N ASP A 39 3.53 11.24 -3.44
CA ASP A 39 4.98 11.31 -3.35
C ASP A 39 5.43 11.23 -1.88
N GLY A 40 6.55 10.55 -1.62
CA GLY A 40 7.01 10.28 -0.25
C GLY A 40 6.42 9.02 0.38
N SER A 41 5.34 8.44 -0.18
CA SER A 41 4.79 7.18 0.27
C SER A 41 5.78 6.04 0.07
N GLY A 42 6.16 5.36 1.16
CA GLY A 42 6.99 4.16 1.09
C GLY A 42 6.30 3.01 0.37
N THR A 43 4.95 2.93 0.42
CA THR A 43 4.20 1.93 -0.34
C THR A 43 4.31 2.16 -1.83
N ARG A 44 4.23 3.42 -2.28
CA ARG A 44 4.45 3.76 -3.69
C ARG A 44 5.87 3.42 -4.10
N SER A 45 6.88 3.84 -3.33
CA SER A 45 8.28 3.53 -3.65
C SER A 45 8.52 2.03 -3.81
N ALA A 46 8.13 1.21 -2.83
CA ALA A 46 8.30 -0.23 -2.90
C ALA A 46 7.47 -0.86 -4.04
N PHE A 47 6.22 -0.40 -4.25
CA PHE A 47 5.36 -0.91 -5.32
C PHE A 47 5.94 -0.62 -6.71
N THR A 48 6.36 0.62 -6.97
CA THR A 48 6.90 1.02 -8.29
C THR A 48 8.22 0.33 -8.60
N GLU A 49 9.07 0.12 -7.60
CA GLU A 49 10.31 -0.64 -7.71
C GLU A 49 10.03 -2.12 -8.03
N LEU A 50 9.23 -2.80 -7.21
CA LEU A 50 8.96 -4.23 -7.35
C LEU A 50 8.19 -4.58 -8.63
N THR A 51 7.35 -3.68 -9.13
CA THR A 51 6.55 -3.90 -10.34
C THR A 51 7.22 -3.42 -11.62
N GLY A 52 8.39 -2.75 -11.54
CA GLY A 52 9.05 -2.16 -12.69
C GLY A 52 8.35 -0.92 -13.26
N VAL A 53 7.45 -0.30 -12.47
CA VAL A 53 6.91 1.04 -12.78
C VAL A 53 7.98 2.13 -12.55
N LEU A 54 8.91 1.91 -11.62
CA LEU A 54 10.13 2.69 -11.48
C LEU A 54 11.15 2.18 -12.50
N VAL A 55 11.65 3.05 -13.36
CA VAL A 55 12.62 2.72 -14.39
C VAL A 55 13.92 3.47 -14.14
N GLU A 56 15.03 2.77 -14.14
CA GLU A 56 16.37 3.36 -14.10
C GLU A 56 16.82 3.74 -15.51
N GLY A 57 17.20 5.00 -15.70
CA GLY A 57 17.79 5.50 -16.95
C GLY A 57 19.25 5.09 -17.11
N GLU A 58 19.80 5.22 -18.32
CA GLU A 58 21.22 4.91 -18.61
C GLU A 58 22.21 5.75 -17.79
N ASP A 59 21.78 6.87 -17.26
CA ASP A 59 22.56 7.79 -16.41
C ASP A 59 22.40 7.49 -14.90
N GLY A 60 21.70 6.41 -14.55
CA GLY A 60 21.39 6.03 -13.16
C GLY A 60 20.31 6.87 -12.51
N THR A 61 19.58 7.70 -13.27
CA THR A 61 18.43 8.42 -12.73
C THR A 61 17.20 7.52 -12.71
N GLU A 62 16.53 7.48 -11.58
CA GLU A 62 15.27 6.78 -11.43
C GLU A 62 14.10 7.65 -11.88
N LYS A 63 13.18 7.07 -12.63
CA LYS A 63 11.96 7.73 -13.07
C LYS A 63 10.73 6.88 -12.75
N ASP A 64 9.86 7.42 -11.91
CA ASP A 64 8.54 6.85 -11.64
C ASP A 64 7.63 7.09 -12.85
N MET A 65 7.24 5.99 -13.51
CA MET A 65 6.39 5.99 -14.70
C MET A 65 4.91 5.83 -14.36
N THR A 66 4.53 6.02 -13.09
CA THR A 66 3.12 5.98 -12.68
C THR A 66 2.28 6.85 -13.64
N PHE A 67 1.22 6.25 -14.16
CA PHE A 67 0.30 6.90 -15.11
C PHE A 67 -0.11 8.29 -14.63
N SER A 68 0.09 9.31 -15.46
CA SER A 68 -0.19 10.70 -15.12
C SER A 68 -1.66 11.02 -14.86
N GLY A 69 -2.58 10.13 -15.31
CA GLY A 69 -4.01 10.21 -15.04
C GLY A 69 -4.45 9.39 -13.81
N ALA A 70 -3.52 8.80 -13.05
CA ALA A 70 -3.85 8.11 -11.81
C ALA A 70 -4.35 9.09 -10.74
N SER A 71 -5.38 8.68 -10.02
CA SER A 71 -5.89 9.44 -8.87
C SER A 71 -4.99 9.22 -7.66
N ILE A 72 -4.37 10.29 -7.18
CA ILE A 72 -3.41 10.21 -6.07
C ILE A 72 -4.14 10.31 -4.72
N GLN A 73 -3.85 9.37 -3.83
CA GLN A 73 -4.40 9.27 -2.49
C GLN A 73 -3.29 9.38 -1.44
N ASN A 74 -3.56 10.06 -0.34
CA ASN A 74 -2.56 10.41 0.69
C ASN A 74 -2.50 9.43 1.88
N SER A 75 -3.16 8.30 1.81
CA SER A 75 -3.09 7.28 2.87
C SER A 75 -3.58 5.91 2.40
N THR A 76 -3.21 4.87 3.14
CA THR A 76 -3.70 3.49 2.91
C THR A 76 -5.23 3.42 2.93
N ASN A 77 -5.88 4.05 3.92
CA ASN A 77 -7.34 4.06 4.03
C ASN A 77 -8.03 4.81 2.89
N ALA A 78 -7.42 5.89 2.38
CA ALA A 78 -7.97 6.65 1.26
C ALA A 78 -7.97 5.79 -0.03
N ILE A 79 -6.92 5.00 -0.29
CA ILE A 79 -6.90 4.03 -1.41
C ILE A 79 -8.04 3.01 -1.26
N MET A 80 -8.16 2.35 -0.10
CA MET A 80 -9.23 1.35 0.10
C MET A 80 -10.62 1.96 -0.10
N THR A 81 -10.85 3.15 0.46
CA THR A 81 -12.14 3.84 0.30
C THR A 81 -12.43 4.17 -1.17
N ALA A 82 -11.45 4.67 -1.91
CA ALA A 82 -11.62 5.01 -3.32
C ALA A 82 -11.89 3.76 -4.17
N VAL A 83 -11.15 2.67 -3.96
CA VAL A 83 -11.35 1.41 -4.67
C VAL A 83 -12.69 0.77 -4.34
N ALA A 84 -13.13 0.83 -3.08
CA ALA A 84 -14.43 0.30 -2.66
C ALA A 84 -15.63 1.03 -3.27
N GLN A 85 -15.45 2.25 -3.76
CA GLN A 85 -16.52 3.08 -4.33
C GLN A 85 -16.57 3.05 -5.88
N ASP A 86 -15.60 2.40 -6.52
CA ASP A 86 -15.47 2.38 -7.98
C ASP A 86 -15.21 0.97 -8.50
N LYS A 87 -16.19 0.41 -9.26
CA LYS A 87 -16.13 -0.95 -9.82
C LYS A 87 -14.98 -1.18 -10.80
N ASN A 88 -14.47 -0.10 -11.38
CA ASN A 88 -13.38 -0.14 -12.35
C ASN A 88 -12.02 0.23 -11.73
N ALA A 89 -12.00 0.44 -10.42
CA ALA A 89 -10.79 0.85 -9.72
C ALA A 89 -9.77 -0.28 -9.57
N ILE A 90 -8.51 0.10 -9.62
CA ILE A 90 -7.37 -0.68 -9.15
C ILE A 90 -6.48 0.20 -8.28
N GLY A 91 -5.93 -0.36 -7.22
CA GLY A 91 -4.99 0.30 -6.32
C GLY A 91 -4.09 -0.70 -5.62
N TYR A 92 -3.30 -0.25 -4.68
CA TYR A 92 -2.42 -1.11 -3.88
C TYR A 92 -2.34 -0.60 -2.44
N VAL A 93 -2.27 -1.53 -1.50
CA VAL A 93 -2.20 -1.24 -0.06
C VAL A 93 -1.32 -2.26 0.67
N SER A 94 -1.00 -1.96 1.93
CA SER A 94 -0.44 -2.94 2.86
C SER A 94 -1.39 -4.14 3.03
N PHE A 95 -0.87 -5.37 2.93
CA PHE A 95 -1.65 -6.59 3.13
C PHE A 95 -2.25 -6.66 4.55
N GLY A 96 -1.49 -6.29 5.57
CA GLY A 96 -1.99 -6.27 6.94
C GLY A 96 -3.11 -5.26 7.19
N SER A 97 -3.29 -4.28 6.29
CA SER A 97 -4.38 -3.29 6.37
C SER A 97 -5.65 -3.71 5.63
N LEU A 98 -5.64 -4.85 4.91
CA LEU A 98 -6.80 -5.31 4.14
C LEU A 98 -8.02 -5.55 5.02
N ASN A 99 -9.18 -5.17 4.49
CA ASN A 99 -10.48 -5.47 5.07
C ASN A 99 -11.47 -5.92 3.97
N GLU A 100 -12.67 -6.27 4.36
CA GLU A 100 -13.71 -6.84 3.47
C GLU A 100 -14.30 -5.85 2.46
N THR A 101 -13.93 -4.57 2.48
CA THR A 101 -14.48 -3.55 1.57
C THR A 101 -13.89 -3.62 0.17
N VAL A 102 -12.75 -4.28 0.00
CA VAL A 102 -12.04 -4.46 -1.27
C VAL A 102 -11.56 -5.90 -1.43
N LYS A 103 -11.27 -6.31 -2.67
CA LYS A 103 -10.73 -7.62 -3.00
C LYS A 103 -9.26 -7.49 -3.39
N ALA A 104 -8.38 -8.31 -2.79
CA ALA A 104 -7.03 -8.49 -3.30
C ALA A 104 -7.04 -9.49 -4.46
N VAL A 105 -6.28 -9.21 -5.51
CA VAL A 105 -6.05 -10.14 -6.63
C VAL A 105 -4.78 -10.95 -6.39
N ALA A 106 -4.73 -12.15 -6.96
CA ALA A 106 -3.50 -12.90 -7.05
C ALA A 106 -2.49 -12.17 -7.96
N VAL A 107 -1.20 -12.39 -7.73
CA VAL A 107 -0.11 -11.89 -8.58
C VAL A 107 0.67 -13.09 -9.10
N ASN A 108 0.77 -13.26 -10.40
CA ASN A 108 1.39 -14.44 -11.03
C ASN A 108 0.80 -15.77 -10.50
N GLY A 109 -0.52 -15.81 -10.24
CA GLY A 109 -1.21 -16.97 -9.67
C GLY A 109 -1.05 -17.15 -8.16
N ILE A 110 -0.31 -16.27 -7.46
CA ILE A 110 -0.08 -16.37 -6.03
C ILE A 110 -0.98 -15.37 -5.28
N VAL A 111 -1.85 -15.89 -4.43
CA VAL A 111 -2.72 -15.06 -3.57
C VAL A 111 -1.90 -14.52 -2.40
N PRO A 112 -1.99 -13.21 -2.09
CA PRO A 112 -1.32 -12.66 -0.91
C PRO A 112 -1.90 -13.27 0.37
N SER A 113 -1.02 -13.83 1.21
CA SER A 113 -1.33 -14.40 2.51
C SER A 113 -0.12 -14.31 3.43
N VAL A 114 -0.32 -14.51 4.73
CA VAL A 114 0.80 -14.56 5.68
C VAL A 114 1.83 -15.63 5.26
N ASP A 115 1.37 -16.80 4.81
CA ASP A 115 2.25 -17.90 4.42
C ASP A 115 3.03 -17.56 3.14
N THR A 116 2.37 -17.05 2.10
CA THR A 116 3.01 -16.73 0.81
C THR A 116 3.94 -15.50 0.90
N ILE A 117 3.68 -14.59 1.84
CA ILE A 117 4.60 -13.48 2.14
C ILE A 117 5.79 -14.01 2.94
N LYS A 118 5.57 -14.88 3.93
CA LYS A 118 6.62 -15.44 4.79
C LYS A 118 7.59 -16.33 4.01
N ASP A 119 7.11 -17.19 3.12
CA ASP A 119 7.93 -18.08 2.29
C ASP A 119 8.48 -17.40 1.02
N LYS A 120 8.14 -16.13 0.80
CA LYS A 120 8.57 -15.29 -0.33
C LYS A 120 8.04 -15.72 -1.70
N SER A 121 7.03 -16.60 -1.76
CA SER A 121 6.37 -16.94 -3.02
C SER A 121 5.53 -15.77 -3.57
N TYR A 122 4.99 -14.92 -2.69
CA TYR A 122 4.36 -13.65 -3.08
C TYR A 122 5.43 -12.57 -3.23
N GLU A 123 5.68 -12.12 -4.46
CA GLU A 123 6.82 -11.25 -4.80
C GLU A 123 6.68 -9.80 -4.32
N LEU A 124 5.44 -9.29 -4.19
CA LEU A 124 5.19 -7.92 -3.73
C LEU A 124 5.26 -7.84 -2.20
N GLN A 125 6.47 -7.86 -1.66
CA GLN A 125 6.73 -7.74 -0.22
C GLN A 125 7.82 -6.73 0.08
N ARG A 126 7.82 -6.21 1.30
CA ARG A 126 8.73 -5.13 1.73
C ARG A 126 8.94 -5.14 3.23
N PRO A 127 10.04 -4.54 3.74
CA PRO A 127 10.18 -4.29 5.15
C PRO A 127 9.31 -3.10 5.61
N PHE A 128 8.82 -3.20 6.83
CA PHE A 128 8.47 -2.06 7.66
C PHE A 128 9.67 -1.73 8.54
N ASN A 129 10.15 -0.51 8.42
CA ASN A 129 11.33 -0.05 9.13
C ASN A 129 10.95 1.01 10.17
N ILE A 130 11.64 0.98 11.29
CA ILE A 130 11.78 2.10 12.21
C ILE A 130 13.18 2.69 12.09
N ALA A 131 13.31 3.99 12.30
CA ALA A 131 14.59 4.66 12.29
C ALA A 131 14.64 5.75 13.37
N TYR A 132 15.83 5.95 13.95
CA TYR A 132 16.02 6.88 15.05
C TYR A 132 17.46 7.38 15.11
N LYS A 133 17.68 8.54 15.76
CA LYS A 133 19.02 8.94 16.19
C LYS A 133 19.35 8.29 17.52
N GLN A 134 20.49 7.65 17.63
CA GLN A 134 20.92 7.01 18.86
C GLN A 134 20.98 8.03 20.02
N SER A 135 21.41 9.26 19.75
CA SER A 135 21.44 10.31 20.76
C SER A 135 20.07 10.67 21.37
N ASN A 136 18.98 10.56 20.58
CA ASN A 136 17.63 10.80 21.09
C ASN A 136 17.20 9.66 22.03
N ILE A 137 17.58 8.44 21.70
CA ILE A 137 17.28 7.25 22.49
C ILE A 137 18.06 7.26 23.80
N ASP A 138 19.37 7.54 23.74
CA ASP A 138 20.25 7.56 24.91
C ASP A 138 19.82 8.62 25.95
N ASN A 139 19.20 9.71 25.50
CA ASN A 139 18.74 10.81 26.35
C ASN A 139 17.25 10.68 26.76
N ASN A 140 16.54 9.64 26.30
CA ASN A 140 15.13 9.42 26.59
C ASN A 140 14.90 7.99 27.09
N PRO A 141 14.89 7.74 28.41
CA PRO A 141 14.71 6.38 28.96
C PRO A 141 13.39 5.69 28.49
N LEU A 142 12.33 6.47 28.28
CA LEU A 142 11.08 5.94 27.76
C LEU A 142 11.23 5.45 26.31
N ALA A 143 11.95 6.20 25.46
CA ALA A 143 12.23 5.79 24.08
C ALA A 143 13.13 4.54 24.04
N ALA A 144 14.16 4.46 24.89
CA ALA A 144 15.01 3.29 24.99
C ALA A 144 14.24 2.04 25.42
N ASP A 145 13.36 2.17 26.41
CA ASP A 145 12.52 1.06 26.88
C ASP A 145 11.49 0.62 25.81
N PHE A 146 10.90 1.57 25.10
CA PHE A 146 9.97 1.27 24.00
C PHE A 146 10.67 0.54 22.85
N LEU A 147 11.89 0.95 22.47
CA LEU A 147 12.70 0.22 21.47
C LEU A 147 13.02 -1.20 21.96
N GLY A 148 13.39 -1.37 23.23
CA GLY A 148 13.59 -2.69 23.83
C GLY A 148 12.32 -3.56 23.79
N PHE A 149 11.14 -2.94 23.96
CA PHE A 149 9.87 -3.64 23.77
C PHE A 149 9.66 -4.05 22.30
N LEU A 150 9.92 -3.17 21.32
CA LEU A 150 9.75 -3.49 19.89
C LEU A 150 10.58 -4.70 19.45
N GLY A 151 11.77 -4.90 20.01
CA GLY A 151 12.61 -6.10 19.82
C GLY A 151 12.21 -7.32 20.64
N SER A 152 11.13 -7.26 21.43
CA SER A 152 10.75 -8.34 22.36
C SER A 152 9.78 -9.35 21.73
N ARG A 153 9.71 -10.55 22.37
CA ARG A 153 8.74 -11.58 22.01
C ARG A 153 7.31 -11.07 22.02
N GLN A 154 6.93 -10.22 22.98
CA GLN A 154 5.59 -9.68 23.08
C GLN A 154 5.23 -8.76 21.91
N ALA A 155 6.21 -8.04 21.36
CA ALA A 155 6.01 -7.27 20.12
C ALA A 155 5.89 -8.19 18.92
N GLN A 156 6.73 -9.23 18.79
CA GLN A 156 6.65 -10.22 17.70
C GLN A 156 5.30 -10.96 17.70
N GLU A 157 4.74 -11.27 18.88
CA GLU A 157 3.39 -11.84 19.04
C GLU A 157 2.30 -10.89 18.50
N VAL A 158 2.40 -9.58 18.76
CA VAL A 158 1.48 -8.58 18.20
C VAL A 158 1.62 -8.50 16.68
N ILE A 159 2.85 -8.43 16.16
CA ILE A 159 3.14 -8.38 14.72
C ILE A 159 2.46 -9.57 14.00
N ALA A 160 2.64 -10.77 14.52
CA ALA A 160 2.05 -11.97 13.94
C ALA A 160 0.51 -11.98 14.05
N ALA A 161 -0.06 -11.52 15.17
CA ALA A 161 -1.51 -11.45 15.37
C ALA A 161 -2.19 -10.45 14.41
N GLU A 162 -1.50 -9.37 14.05
CA GLU A 162 -1.95 -8.36 13.08
C GLU A 162 -1.64 -8.74 11.61
N LYS A 163 -1.29 -10.01 11.33
CA LYS A 163 -1.03 -10.58 10.00
C LYS A 163 0.23 -10.06 9.30
N TYR A 164 1.17 -9.48 10.03
CA TYR A 164 2.50 -9.16 9.53
C TYR A 164 3.48 -10.28 9.83
N ILE A 165 4.63 -10.28 9.16
CA ILE A 165 5.66 -11.30 9.36
C ILE A 165 6.64 -10.80 10.42
N ALA A 166 6.70 -11.51 11.53
CA ALA A 166 7.65 -11.27 12.60
C ALA A 166 9.10 -11.49 12.12
N THR A 167 10.03 -10.75 12.71
CA THR A 167 11.45 -10.76 12.30
C THR A 167 12.30 -11.72 13.11
N ASP A 168 11.88 -12.10 14.33
CA ASP A 168 12.61 -12.98 15.23
C ASP A 168 11.67 -13.89 16.03
N ASP A 169 11.64 -15.18 15.67
CA ASP A 169 10.86 -16.22 16.36
C ASP A 169 11.43 -16.55 17.75
N ASN A 170 12.68 -16.13 18.06
CA ASN A 170 13.39 -16.38 19.32
C ASN A 170 13.61 -15.10 20.15
N ALA A 171 12.92 -14.04 19.86
CA ALA A 171 13.03 -12.75 20.57
C ALA A 171 12.91 -12.92 22.10
N PRO A 172 13.73 -12.20 22.88
CA PRO A 172 13.68 -12.27 24.34
C PRO A 172 12.35 -11.71 24.87
N ALA A 173 11.97 -12.13 26.07
CA ALA A 173 10.83 -11.52 26.74
C ALA A 173 11.13 -10.04 27.04
N TYR A 174 10.13 -9.19 26.88
CA TYR A 174 10.22 -7.78 27.33
C TYR A 174 10.48 -7.69 28.81
N VAL A 175 11.48 -6.90 29.19
CA VAL A 175 11.81 -6.56 30.57
C VAL A 175 11.65 -5.07 30.75
N LYS A 176 10.66 -4.67 31.55
CA LYS A 176 10.36 -3.26 31.83
C LYS A 176 11.53 -2.56 32.51
N GLY A 177 11.90 -1.40 32.00
CA GLY A 177 12.88 -0.49 32.65
C GLY A 177 12.39 0.14 33.96
N SER A 178 13.28 0.76 34.68
CA SER A 178 12.99 1.31 36.01
C SER A 178 12.51 2.77 36.01
N ASP A 179 12.89 3.56 35.02
CA ASP A 179 12.54 5.00 34.94
C ASP A 179 11.93 5.29 33.55
N LEU A 180 10.61 5.29 33.49
CA LEU A 180 9.83 5.45 32.25
C LEU A 180 9.12 6.81 32.25
N THR A 181 9.85 7.86 32.60
CA THR A 181 9.35 9.23 32.55
C THR A 181 9.62 9.88 31.19
N GLY A 182 8.84 10.91 30.84
CA GLY A 182 8.98 11.66 29.62
C GLY A 182 7.89 11.35 28.60
N SER A 183 8.17 11.66 27.34
CA SER A 183 7.31 11.39 26.20
C SER A 183 8.13 10.99 24.99
N ILE A 184 7.53 10.28 24.07
CA ILE A 184 8.11 9.94 22.77
C ILE A 184 7.16 10.34 21.66
N THR A 185 7.73 10.83 20.55
CA THR A 185 7.00 11.13 19.30
C THR A 185 7.43 10.15 18.23
N ILE A 186 6.48 9.41 17.71
CA ILE A 186 6.65 8.42 16.66
C ILE A 186 5.87 8.88 15.44
N GLY A 187 6.46 8.82 14.24
CA GLY A 187 5.69 9.24 13.08
C GLY A 187 6.24 8.73 11.76
N GLY A 188 5.37 8.70 10.75
CA GLY A 188 5.74 8.27 9.41
C GLY A 188 4.63 7.50 8.68
N SER A 189 5.02 6.46 7.98
CA SER A 189 4.20 5.68 7.06
C SER A 189 2.80 5.34 7.57
N SER A 190 1.78 5.75 6.81
CA SER A 190 0.38 5.40 7.06
C SER A 190 0.08 3.89 6.94
N SER A 191 0.99 3.11 6.33
CA SER A 191 0.89 1.64 6.29
C SER A 191 1.44 0.99 7.56
N VAL A 192 2.41 1.62 8.23
CA VAL A 192 3.00 1.12 9.50
C VAL A 192 2.15 1.53 10.70
N SER A 193 1.51 2.70 10.62
CA SER A 193 0.76 3.28 11.76
C SER A 193 -0.25 2.34 12.41
N PRO A 194 -1.07 1.54 11.68
CA PRO A 194 -2.01 0.61 12.33
C PRO A 194 -1.31 -0.45 13.20
N LEU A 195 -0.18 -1.00 12.73
CA LEU A 195 0.61 -1.94 13.51
C LEU A 195 1.26 -1.24 14.72
N MET A 196 1.83 -0.06 14.52
CA MET A 196 2.47 0.71 15.60
C MET A 196 1.46 1.06 16.71
N GLU A 197 0.22 1.38 16.34
CA GLU A 197 -0.84 1.63 17.33
C GLU A 197 -1.08 0.41 18.23
N LYS A 198 -1.13 -0.80 17.67
CA LYS A 198 -1.27 -2.05 18.42
C LYS A 198 -0.08 -2.34 19.31
N LEU A 199 1.13 -2.06 18.80
CA LEU A 199 2.36 -2.19 19.58
C LEU A 199 2.38 -1.21 20.78
N ILE A 200 1.98 0.04 20.57
CA ILE A 200 1.86 1.05 21.63
C ILE A 200 0.83 0.60 22.69
N GLU A 201 -0.34 0.10 22.26
CA GLU A 201 -1.37 -0.42 23.18
C GLU A 201 -0.82 -1.56 24.04
N LYS A 202 -0.11 -2.52 23.41
CA LYS A 202 0.51 -3.64 24.14
C LYS A 202 1.59 -3.18 25.10
N TYR A 203 2.46 -2.27 24.65
CA TYR A 203 3.50 -1.69 25.48
C TYR A 203 2.94 -0.98 26.72
N CYS A 204 1.96 -0.11 26.54
CA CYS A 204 1.30 0.59 27.66
C CYS A 204 0.68 -0.39 28.66
N ALA A 205 0.07 -1.47 28.18
CA ALA A 205 -0.52 -2.50 29.04
C ALA A 205 0.55 -3.25 29.87
N LEU A 206 1.75 -3.46 29.34
CA LEU A 206 2.83 -4.17 30.03
C LEU A 206 3.67 -3.24 30.94
N SER A 207 3.98 -2.05 30.44
CA SER A 207 4.85 -1.10 31.14
C SER A 207 4.11 -0.28 32.19
N GLY A 208 2.80 -0.07 32.01
CA GLY A 208 2.00 0.86 32.82
C GLY A 208 2.21 2.33 32.44
N VAL A 209 2.92 2.62 31.34
CA VAL A 209 3.08 3.96 30.78
C VAL A 209 1.75 4.45 30.24
N ALA A 210 1.40 5.71 30.50
CA ALA A 210 0.18 6.30 29.95
C ALA A 210 0.27 6.46 28.41
N LYS A 211 -0.78 6.07 27.68
CA LYS A 211 -0.81 6.22 26.20
C LYS A 211 -0.56 7.68 25.77
N SER A 212 -0.93 8.67 26.60
CA SER A 212 -0.69 10.09 26.35
C SER A 212 0.79 10.49 26.38
N SER A 213 1.68 9.62 26.86
CA SER A 213 3.13 9.84 26.80
C SER A 213 3.75 9.41 25.47
N ILE A 214 2.96 8.80 24.58
CA ILE A 214 3.41 8.32 23.27
C ILE A 214 2.52 8.95 22.19
N GLU A 215 3.09 9.90 21.45
CA GLU A 215 2.41 10.53 20.32
C GLU A 215 2.70 9.76 19.03
N LEU A 216 1.67 9.35 18.30
CA LEU A 216 1.78 8.70 17.00
C LEU A 216 1.24 9.62 15.91
N GLN A 217 2.09 10.01 14.95
CA GLN A 217 1.75 10.87 13.83
C GLN A 217 1.74 10.06 12.52
N THR A 218 0.57 9.94 11.88
CA THR A 218 0.42 9.26 10.61
C THR A 218 0.62 10.25 9.46
N ILE A 219 1.72 10.08 8.72
CA ILE A 219 2.12 10.88 7.56
C ILE A 219 2.62 9.93 6.45
N ASP A 220 3.64 10.31 5.68
CA ASP A 220 4.32 9.44 4.72
C ASP A 220 5.70 8.97 5.24
N SER A 221 6.31 7.99 4.55
CA SER A 221 7.59 7.41 4.96
C SER A 221 8.74 8.40 4.85
N THR A 222 8.78 9.20 3.81
CA THR A 222 9.87 10.17 3.58
C THR A 222 9.85 11.27 4.64
N ALA A 223 8.67 11.77 4.97
CA ALA A 223 8.52 12.74 6.06
C ALA A 223 8.86 12.10 7.42
N GLY A 224 8.49 10.84 7.67
CA GLY A 224 8.88 10.09 8.87
C GLY A 224 10.39 9.99 9.03
N MET A 225 11.10 9.58 7.97
CA MET A 225 12.57 9.50 7.97
C MET A 225 13.21 10.87 8.17
N ASN A 226 12.77 11.91 7.46
CA ASN A 226 13.30 13.27 7.61
C ASN A 226 13.12 13.81 9.02
N ASN A 227 11.98 13.54 9.67
CA ASN A 227 11.75 13.99 11.05
C ASN A 227 12.58 13.21 12.07
N ALA A 228 12.87 11.92 11.83
CA ALA A 228 13.85 11.18 12.63
C ALA A 228 15.28 11.73 12.43
N ILE A 229 15.67 12.03 11.19
CA ILE A 229 16.97 12.60 10.83
C ILE A 229 17.19 13.96 11.51
N ASN A 230 16.20 14.84 11.53
CA ASN A 230 16.32 16.16 12.14
C ASN A 230 16.05 16.16 13.66
N GLY A 231 15.63 15.02 14.23
CA GLY A 231 15.36 14.86 15.66
C GLY A 231 14.01 15.39 16.14
N THR A 232 13.09 15.72 15.23
CA THR A 232 11.70 16.11 15.56
C THR A 232 10.91 14.90 16.06
N PHE A 233 11.14 13.71 15.46
CA PHE A 233 10.61 12.45 15.96
C PHE A 233 11.72 11.66 16.66
N ASP A 234 11.37 11.03 17.78
CA ASP A 234 12.23 10.05 18.41
C ASP A 234 12.38 8.81 17.55
N ILE A 235 11.28 8.37 16.90
CA ILE A 235 11.24 7.22 16.01
C ILE A 235 10.47 7.57 14.73
N GLY A 236 11.13 7.43 13.59
CA GLY A 236 10.52 7.50 12.25
C GLY A 236 10.05 6.13 11.78
N MET A 237 9.03 6.08 10.92
CA MET A 237 8.49 4.85 10.36
C MET A 237 8.49 4.89 8.84
N ALA A 238 8.98 3.83 8.17
CA ALA A 238 8.92 3.68 6.73
C ALA A 238 8.40 2.30 6.32
N SER A 239 7.66 2.24 5.21
CA SER A 239 7.15 1.01 4.59
C SER A 239 7.87 0.72 3.26
N ARG A 240 9.17 0.88 3.26
CA ARG A 240 10.15 0.63 2.21
C ARG A 240 11.52 0.48 2.83
N ASP A 241 12.49 0.06 2.05
CA ASP A 241 13.88 0.10 2.49
C ASP A 241 14.31 1.52 2.84
N VAL A 242 15.17 1.63 3.85
CA VAL A 242 15.77 2.91 4.24
C VAL A 242 16.89 3.20 3.25
N LYS A 243 16.88 4.39 2.66
CA LYS A 243 17.84 4.78 1.64
C LYS A 243 19.24 4.98 2.23
N ASP A 244 20.28 4.66 1.46
CA ASP A 244 21.68 4.94 1.86
C ASP A 244 21.91 6.42 2.20
N SER A 245 21.24 7.31 1.45
CA SER A 245 21.29 8.75 1.72
C SER A 245 20.65 9.17 3.05
N GLU A 246 19.67 8.40 3.56
CA GLU A 246 19.04 8.58 4.86
C GLU A 246 19.97 8.04 5.97
N LEU A 247 20.52 6.82 5.77
CA LEU A 247 21.50 6.23 6.71
C LEU A 247 22.76 7.10 6.86
N ALA A 248 23.24 7.70 5.76
CA ALA A 248 24.36 8.62 5.78
C ALA A 248 24.12 9.89 6.63
N GLN A 249 22.86 10.19 7.00
CA GLN A 249 22.50 11.28 7.93
C GLN A 249 22.64 10.87 9.41
N GLY A 250 23.15 9.66 9.70
CA GLY A 250 23.46 9.21 11.05
C GLY A 250 22.26 8.71 11.84
N ILE A 251 21.24 8.19 11.17
CA ILE A 251 20.17 7.43 11.82
C ILE A 251 20.53 5.94 11.86
N THR A 252 20.04 5.26 12.88
CA THR A 252 19.97 3.81 12.97
C THR A 252 18.62 3.36 12.44
N ALA A 253 18.58 2.31 11.64
CA ALA A 253 17.35 1.73 11.11
C ALA A 253 17.27 0.26 11.47
N GLU A 254 16.06 -0.20 11.80
CA GLU A 254 15.77 -1.59 12.16
C GLU A 254 14.49 -2.05 11.46
N VAL A 255 14.48 -3.31 11.01
CA VAL A 255 13.28 -3.92 10.44
C VAL A 255 12.34 -4.30 11.57
N LEU A 256 11.17 -3.68 11.60
CA LEU A 256 10.10 -3.95 12.56
C LEU A 256 9.32 -5.22 12.19
N ALA A 257 8.99 -5.37 10.91
CA ALA A 257 8.19 -6.48 10.36
C ALA A 257 8.38 -6.55 8.85
N TYR A 258 7.96 -7.67 8.22
CA TYR A 258 7.71 -7.71 6.77
C TYR A 258 6.23 -7.68 6.48
N ASP A 259 5.86 -7.03 5.37
CA ASP A 259 4.50 -6.83 4.90
C ASP A 259 4.39 -7.10 3.41
N GLY A 260 3.24 -7.61 2.97
CA GLY A 260 2.91 -7.71 1.56
C GLY A 260 2.28 -6.42 1.03
N ILE A 261 2.46 -6.15 -0.26
CA ILE A 261 1.70 -5.12 -0.96
C ILE A 261 0.60 -5.81 -1.76
N ALA A 262 -0.63 -5.70 -1.31
CA ALA A 262 -1.78 -6.27 -2.00
C ALA A 262 -2.24 -5.33 -3.12
N VAL A 263 -2.35 -5.84 -4.34
CA VAL A 263 -3.07 -5.18 -5.44
C VAL A 263 -4.55 -5.40 -5.20
N ILE A 264 -5.32 -4.32 -5.16
CA ILE A 264 -6.73 -4.35 -4.77
C ILE A 264 -7.63 -3.79 -5.86
N ILE A 265 -8.82 -4.39 -5.95
CA ILE A 265 -9.90 -3.99 -6.83
C ILE A 265 -11.23 -3.98 -6.09
N HIS A 266 -12.27 -3.44 -6.72
CA HIS A 266 -13.61 -3.50 -6.17
C HIS A 266 -14.11 -4.95 -6.06
N ASN A 267 -14.91 -5.26 -5.03
CA ASN A 267 -15.42 -6.61 -4.77
C ASN A 267 -16.23 -7.20 -5.94
N ASP A 268 -16.95 -6.38 -6.71
CA ASP A 268 -17.74 -6.82 -7.87
C ASP A 268 -16.89 -6.94 -9.18
N ASN A 269 -15.62 -6.61 -9.18
CA ASN A 269 -14.76 -6.79 -10.35
C ASN A 269 -14.46 -8.29 -10.53
N ALA A 270 -14.52 -8.80 -11.76
CA ALA A 270 -14.38 -10.23 -12.07
C ALA A 270 -12.92 -10.73 -12.14
N VAL A 271 -11.94 -9.83 -12.11
CA VAL A 271 -10.52 -10.20 -12.17
C VAL A 271 -10.11 -10.90 -10.88
N GLU A 272 -9.41 -12.04 -11.02
CA GLU A 272 -8.92 -12.83 -9.88
C GLU A 272 -7.40 -12.87 -9.80
N ASP A 273 -6.70 -12.69 -10.94
CA ASP A 273 -5.26 -12.78 -11.05
C ASP A 273 -4.75 -11.75 -12.07
N LEU A 274 -3.59 -11.18 -11.79
CA LEU A 274 -2.85 -10.32 -12.70
C LEU A 274 -1.38 -10.75 -12.70
N SER A 275 -0.77 -10.85 -13.88
CA SER A 275 0.68 -10.99 -13.96
C SER A 275 1.38 -9.70 -13.54
N MET A 276 2.62 -9.79 -13.08
CA MET A 276 3.45 -8.62 -12.75
C MET A 276 3.53 -7.62 -13.92
N GLU A 277 3.62 -8.15 -15.15
CA GLU A 277 3.65 -7.32 -16.36
C GLU A 277 2.32 -6.60 -16.61
N GLN A 278 1.17 -7.27 -16.39
CA GLN A 278 -0.14 -6.61 -16.51
C GLN A 278 -0.29 -5.50 -15.45
N ILE A 279 0.19 -5.73 -14.23
CA ILE A 279 0.22 -4.69 -13.17
C ILE A 279 1.06 -3.50 -13.64
N ARG A 280 2.28 -3.74 -14.14
CA ARG A 280 3.14 -2.68 -14.69
C ARG A 280 2.42 -1.90 -15.78
N GLN A 281 1.85 -2.58 -16.78
CA GLN A 281 1.15 -1.95 -17.90
C GLN A 281 -0.06 -1.11 -17.48
N ILE A 282 -0.81 -1.56 -16.48
CA ILE A 282 -1.93 -0.81 -15.93
C ILE A 282 -1.43 0.46 -15.24
N PHE A 283 -0.44 0.30 -14.37
CA PHE A 283 0.03 1.43 -13.56
C PHE A 283 0.90 2.43 -14.34
N THR A 284 1.45 2.06 -15.50
CA THR A 284 2.07 2.98 -16.46
C THR A 284 1.07 3.60 -17.45
N GLY A 285 -0.16 3.05 -17.51
CA GLY A 285 -1.22 3.52 -18.41
C GLY A 285 -1.11 2.96 -19.84
N GLU A 286 -0.26 1.95 -20.07
CA GLU A 286 -0.17 1.22 -21.33
C GLU A 286 -1.45 0.41 -21.59
N VAL A 287 -2.04 -0.19 -20.55
CA VAL A 287 -3.35 -0.85 -20.58
C VAL A 287 -4.35 -0.01 -19.79
N ARG A 288 -5.48 0.32 -20.43
CA ARG A 288 -6.49 1.25 -19.92
C ARG A 288 -7.90 0.65 -19.83
N GLU A 289 -8.10 -0.56 -20.29
CA GLU A 289 -9.40 -1.25 -20.33
C GLU A 289 -9.24 -2.66 -19.75
N TRP A 290 -10.17 -3.08 -18.88
CA TRP A 290 -10.16 -4.43 -18.29
C TRP A 290 -10.26 -5.52 -19.35
N SER A 291 -11.03 -5.28 -20.43
CA SER A 291 -11.16 -6.20 -21.57
C SER A 291 -9.87 -6.43 -22.35
N ALA A 292 -8.86 -5.58 -22.20
CA ALA A 292 -7.56 -5.75 -22.84
C ALA A 292 -6.65 -6.75 -22.10
N LEU A 293 -7.06 -7.23 -20.92
CA LEU A 293 -6.31 -8.19 -20.09
C LEU A 293 -6.73 -9.64 -20.31
N ALA A 294 -7.81 -9.87 -21.09
CA ALA A 294 -8.42 -11.17 -21.36
C ALA A 294 -7.63 -11.99 -22.39
#